data_ef02883436865ed9c0834f56e6387133
#
_entry.id   ef02883436865ed9c0834f56e6387133
#
_cell.length_a   1.000
_cell.length_b   1.000
_cell.length_c   1.000
_cell.angle_alpha   90.00
_cell.angle_beta   90.00
_cell.angle_gamma   90.00
#
_symmetry.space_group_name_H-M   'P 1'
#
loop_
_entity.id
_entity.type
_entity.pdbx_description
1 polymer ?
#
loop_
_entity_poly.entity_id
_entity_poly.type
_entity_poly.pdbx_seq_one_letter_code
_entity_poly.pdbx_strand_id
1 'polypeptide(L)'
;MKTGNSKDLADHFIPNLDLTVLDASDVYSKAQAEQILRKFFNEHPPLDLAIEHSGVSKFGDKYFIGILKTKDAQFRTTFFLKKTGEEFQVKQLRIEPS
;
A
#
# COMPACT_ATOMS: atom_id res chain seq x y z
N MET A 1 -1.17 6.44 5.43
CA MET A 1 -2.34 6.09 4.58
C MET A 1 -3.65 6.60 5.15
N LYS A 2 -3.84 6.57 6.44
CA LYS A 2 -5.05 7.04 7.11
C LYS A 2 -5.42 8.47 6.75
N THR A 3 -4.43 9.33 6.51
CA THR A 3 -4.64 10.73 6.13
C THR A 3 -4.79 10.93 4.62
N GLY A 4 -4.63 9.88 3.83
CA GLY A 4 -4.65 9.99 2.37
C GLY A 4 -3.40 10.63 1.79
N ASN A 5 -2.32 10.72 2.53
CA ASN A 5 -1.08 11.34 2.06
C ASN A 5 -0.25 10.34 1.24
N SER A 6 -0.49 10.34 -0.08
CA SER A 6 0.19 9.44 -1.00
C SER A 6 1.69 9.72 -1.11
N LYS A 7 2.11 10.97 -0.90
CA LYS A 7 3.52 11.32 -0.96
C LYS A 7 4.30 10.70 0.19
N ASP A 8 3.79 10.79 1.42
CA ASP A 8 4.44 10.17 2.58
C ASP A 8 4.53 8.66 2.41
N LEU A 9 3.46 8.04 1.91
CA LEU A 9 3.46 6.60 1.65
C LEU A 9 4.48 6.24 0.57
N ALA A 10 4.56 7.03 -0.50
CA ALA A 10 5.48 6.79 -1.60
C ALA A 10 6.94 6.91 -1.19
N ASP A 11 7.25 7.72 -0.18
CA ASP A 11 8.62 7.86 0.33
C ASP A 11 9.17 6.54 0.89
N HIS A 12 8.28 5.61 1.27
CA HIS A 12 8.65 4.29 1.75
C HIS A 12 8.67 3.22 0.67
N PHE A 13 8.43 3.59 -0.60
CA PHE A 13 8.41 2.63 -1.70
C PHE A 13 9.82 2.36 -2.23
N ILE A 14 10.04 1.15 -2.71
CA ILE A 14 11.21 0.85 -3.55
C ILE A 14 11.03 1.55 -4.90
N PRO A 15 12.13 1.78 -5.67
CA PRO A 15 12.03 2.50 -6.95
C PRO A 15 11.06 1.89 -7.97
N ASN A 16 10.93 0.56 -7.98
CA ASN A 16 9.98 -0.15 -8.83
C ASN A 16 9.04 -0.95 -7.95
N LEU A 17 7.85 -0.43 -7.73
CA LEU A 17 6.85 -1.02 -6.84
C LEU A 17 5.88 -1.88 -7.62
N ASP A 18 5.63 -3.10 -7.12
CA ASP A 18 4.52 -3.92 -7.59
C ASP A 18 3.24 -3.41 -6.94
N LEU A 19 2.40 -2.75 -7.72
CA LEU A 19 1.20 -2.09 -7.23
C LEU A 19 -0.04 -2.68 -7.88
N THR A 20 -0.99 -3.09 -7.04
CA THR A 20 -2.33 -3.50 -7.47
C THR A 20 -3.34 -2.57 -6.81
N VAL A 21 -4.10 -1.84 -7.63
CA VAL A 21 -5.21 -1.01 -7.15
C VAL A 21 -6.46 -1.50 -7.87
N LEU A 22 -7.35 -2.14 -7.12
CA LEU A 22 -8.56 -2.76 -7.63
C LEU A 22 -8.20 -3.83 -8.67
N ASP A 23 -8.55 -3.63 -9.94
CA ASP A 23 -8.25 -4.57 -11.02
C ASP A 23 -7.02 -4.20 -11.86
N ALA A 24 -6.36 -3.10 -11.53
CA ALA A 24 -5.15 -2.67 -12.23
C ALA A 24 -3.90 -3.14 -11.47
N SER A 25 -3.10 -3.95 -12.11
CA SER A 25 -1.89 -4.53 -11.50
C SER A 25 -0.71 -4.42 -12.47
N ASP A 26 0.38 -3.81 -12.02
CA ASP A 26 1.59 -3.69 -12.80
C ASP A 26 2.74 -3.23 -11.91
N VAL A 27 3.94 -3.22 -12.47
CA VAL A 27 5.10 -2.63 -11.80
C VAL A 27 5.21 -1.18 -12.23
N TYR A 28 5.22 -0.29 -11.26
CA TYR A 28 5.27 1.16 -11.50
C TYR A 28 6.49 1.77 -10.82
N SER A 29 6.98 2.86 -11.40
CA SER A 29 7.97 3.68 -10.72
C SER A 29 7.35 4.31 -9.47
N LYS A 30 8.19 4.72 -8.54
CA LYS A 30 7.77 5.39 -7.31
C LYS A 30 6.85 6.59 -7.59
N ALA A 31 7.21 7.41 -8.58
CA ALA A 31 6.43 8.59 -8.95
C ALA A 31 5.08 8.21 -9.56
N GLN A 32 5.05 7.19 -10.41
CA GLN A 32 3.81 6.71 -11.00
C GLN A 32 2.88 6.11 -9.94
N ALA A 33 3.44 5.32 -9.03
CA ALA A 33 2.66 4.72 -7.94
C ALA A 33 2.05 5.80 -7.05
N GLU A 34 2.79 6.86 -6.75
CA GLU A 34 2.27 7.99 -5.98
C GLU A 34 1.06 8.62 -6.67
N GLN A 35 1.14 8.85 -7.98
CA GLN A 35 0.04 9.46 -8.73
C GLN A 35 -1.20 8.58 -8.75
N ILE A 36 -1.02 7.27 -8.91
CA ILE A 36 -2.12 6.30 -8.90
C ILE A 36 -2.82 6.30 -7.54
N LEU A 37 -2.04 6.28 -6.46
CA LEU A 37 -2.59 6.30 -5.11
C LEU A 37 -3.26 7.63 -4.78
N ARG A 38 -2.70 8.75 -5.27
CA ARG A 38 -3.32 10.06 -5.09
C ARG A 38 -4.70 10.10 -5.72
N LYS A 39 -4.84 9.58 -6.94
CA LYS A 39 -6.14 9.50 -7.61
C LYS A 39 -7.10 8.62 -6.83
N PHE A 40 -6.64 7.45 -6.38
CA PHE A 40 -7.45 6.53 -5.60
C PHE A 40 -7.96 7.20 -4.31
N PHE A 41 -7.09 7.88 -3.57
CA PHE A 41 -7.47 8.53 -2.33
C PHE A 41 -8.37 9.74 -2.54
N ASN A 42 -8.29 10.39 -3.70
CA ASN A 42 -9.21 11.47 -4.05
C ASN A 42 -10.62 10.94 -4.34
N GLU A 43 -10.72 9.78 -4.98
CA GLU A 43 -11.99 9.12 -5.27
C GLU A 43 -12.57 8.43 -4.03
N HIS A 44 -11.70 7.92 -3.16
CA HIS A 44 -12.06 7.18 -1.95
C HIS A 44 -11.28 7.72 -0.76
N PRO A 45 -11.69 8.86 -0.18
CA PRO A 45 -10.97 9.45 0.95
C PRO A 45 -10.88 8.48 2.12
N PRO A 46 -9.67 8.13 2.57
CA PRO A 46 -9.51 7.15 3.64
C PRO A 46 -9.93 7.72 4.99
N LEU A 47 -10.66 6.92 5.77
CA LEU A 47 -11.09 7.26 7.12
C LEU A 47 -10.24 6.54 8.16
N ASP A 48 -9.91 5.28 7.91
CA ASP A 48 -9.15 4.48 8.86
C ASP A 48 -8.50 3.29 8.15
N LEU A 49 -7.44 2.77 8.77
CA LEU A 49 -6.79 1.54 8.34
C LEU A 49 -6.62 0.66 9.56
N ALA A 50 -7.30 -0.49 9.56
CA ALA A 50 -7.22 -1.46 10.65
C ALA A 50 -6.35 -2.64 10.20
N ILE A 51 -5.19 -2.83 10.82
CA ILE A 51 -4.32 -3.97 10.52
C ILE A 51 -4.87 -5.19 11.26
N GLU A 52 -5.22 -6.23 10.51
CA GLU A 52 -5.77 -7.46 11.06
C GLU A 52 -4.73 -8.56 11.22
N HIS A 53 -3.78 -8.63 10.29
CA HIS A 53 -2.74 -9.66 10.30
C HIS A 53 -1.38 -9.02 9.99
N SER A 54 -0.35 -9.54 10.63
CA SER A 54 1.01 -9.17 10.33
C SER A 54 1.92 -10.36 10.57
N GLY A 55 3.07 -10.38 9.91
CA GLY A 55 4.02 -11.45 10.09
C GLY A 55 5.29 -11.22 9.31
N VAL A 56 6.13 -12.25 9.28
CA VAL A 56 7.39 -12.26 8.56
C VAL A 56 7.38 -13.47 7.65
N SER A 57 7.64 -13.26 6.35
CA SER A 57 7.75 -14.37 5.41
C SER A 57 9.01 -15.19 5.71
N LYS A 58 9.10 -16.39 5.12
CA LYS A 58 10.28 -17.24 5.31
C LYS A 58 11.57 -16.62 4.77
N PHE A 59 11.47 -15.58 3.95
CA PHE A 59 12.62 -14.83 3.43
C PHE A 59 12.99 -13.62 4.26
N GLY A 60 12.29 -13.37 5.38
CA GLY A 60 12.56 -12.24 6.25
C GLY A 60 11.81 -10.97 5.91
N ASP A 61 11.00 -10.96 4.87
CA ASP A 61 10.19 -9.80 4.51
C ASP A 61 8.99 -9.68 5.45
N LYS A 62 8.68 -8.48 5.89
CA LYS A 62 7.48 -8.23 6.70
C LYS A 62 6.26 -8.05 5.80
N TYR A 63 5.11 -8.45 6.31
CA TYR A 63 3.84 -8.17 5.63
C TYR A 63 2.78 -7.71 6.62
N PHE A 64 1.85 -6.92 6.12
CA PHE A 64 0.69 -6.44 6.88
C PHE A 64 -0.54 -6.57 6.01
N ILE A 65 -1.62 -7.10 6.59
CA ILE A 65 -2.91 -7.22 5.91
C ILE A 65 -3.93 -6.50 6.78
N GLY A 66 -4.65 -5.57 6.18
CA GLY A 66 -5.65 -4.80 6.91
C GLY A 66 -6.83 -4.40 6.05
N ILE A 67 -7.77 -3.72 6.67
CA ILE A 67 -8.94 -3.17 5.99
C ILE A 67 -8.81 -1.66 5.99
N LEU A 68 -8.78 -1.09 4.79
CA LEU A 68 -8.82 0.35 4.60
C LEU A 68 -10.29 0.76 4.50
N LYS A 69 -10.73 1.56 5.46
CA LYS A 69 -12.09 2.08 5.47
C LYS A 69 -12.09 3.44 4.82
N THR A 70 -12.95 3.63 3.83
CA THR A 70 -13.16 4.89 3.17
C THR A 70 -14.58 5.36 3.42
N LYS A 71 -14.90 6.57 2.97
CA LYS A 71 -16.21 7.17 3.17
C LYS A 71 -17.34 6.32 2.58
N ASP A 72 -17.08 5.63 1.47
CA ASP A 72 -18.11 4.91 0.69
C ASP A 72 -17.87 3.40 0.62
N ALA A 73 -16.74 2.88 1.08
CA ALA A 73 -16.42 1.47 0.91
C ALA A 73 -15.34 0.99 1.86
N GLN A 74 -15.05 -0.30 1.80
CA GLN A 74 -13.92 -0.91 2.49
C GLN A 74 -13.08 -1.66 1.47
N PHE A 75 -11.76 -1.62 1.65
CA PHE A 75 -10.81 -2.28 0.77
C PHE A 75 -9.83 -3.11 1.58
N ARG A 76 -9.54 -4.30 1.08
CA ARG A 76 -8.49 -5.12 1.66
C ARG A 76 -7.15 -4.60 1.17
N THR A 77 -6.26 -4.28 2.09
CA THR A 77 -4.96 -3.70 1.79
C THR A 77 -3.87 -4.62 2.29
N THR A 78 -2.93 -4.98 1.41
CA THR A 78 -1.81 -5.85 1.75
C THR A 78 -0.51 -5.11 1.42
N PHE A 79 0.38 -5.04 2.40
CA PHE A 79 1.72 -4.47 2.25
C PHE A 79 2.74 -5.57 2.40
N PHE A 80 3.70 -5.65 1.46
CA PHE A 80 4.91 -6.44 1.62
C PHE A 80 6.10 -5.50 1.68
N LEU A 81 6.92 -5.65 2.71
CA LEU A 81 8.05 -4.76 2.96
C LEU A 81 9.35 -5.55 2.85
N LYS A 82 10.31 -4.96 2.15
CA LYS A 82 11.65 -5.49 2.02
C LYS A 82 12.57 -4.78 2.98
N LYS A 83 13.39 -5.54 3.68
CA LYS A 83 14.41 -4.96 4.55
C LYS A 83 15.59 -4.48 3.70
N THR A 84 15.93 -3.20 3.83
CA THR A 84 17.08 -2.60 3.15
C THR A 84 17.95 -1.93 4.22
N GLY A 85 19.05 -2.59 4.60
CA GLY A 85 19.87 -2.12 5.72
C GLY A 85 19.08 -2.19 7.02
N GLU A 86 18.90 -1.05 7.69
CA GLU A 86 18.13 -0.96 8.92
C GLU A 86 16.68 -0.52 8.70
N GLU A 87 16.31 -0.25 7.44
CA GLU A 87 14.99 0.25 7.12
C GLU A 87 14.17 -0.78 6.36
N PHE A 88 12.86 -0.60 6.37
CA PHE A 88 11.93 -1.38 5.56
C PHE A 88 11.32 -0.49 4.50
N GLN A 89 11.26 -1.01 3.27
CA GLN A 89 10.62 -0.31 2.16
C GLN A 89 9.51 -1.19 1.58
N VAL A 90 8.43 -0.55 1.14
CA VAL A 90 7.31 -1.27 0.52
C VAL A 90 7.75 -1.74 -0.85
N LYS A 91 7.72 -3.06 -1.07
CA LYS A 91 8.03 -3.66 -2.36
C LYS A 91 6.78 -4.05 -3.13
N GLN A 92 5.67 -4.25 -2.44
CA GLN A 92 4.40 -4.59 -3.04
C GLN A 92 3.27 -4.01 -2.20
N LEU A 93 2.30 -3.41 -2.89
CA LEU A 93 1.09 -2.88 -2.26
C LEU A 93 -0.10 -3.35 -3.08
N ARG A 94 -1.08 -3.96 -2.41
CA ARG A 94 -2.32 -4.41 -3.04
C ARG A 94 -3.50 -3.79 -2.34
N ILE A 95 -4.39 -3.17 -3.11
CA ILE A 95 -5.65 -2.63 -2.61
C ILE A 95 -6.76 -3.28 -3.43
N GLU A 96 -7.56 -4.11 -2.78
CA GLU A 96 -8.60 -4.89 -3.43
C GLU A 96 -9.94 -4.66 -2.74
N PRO A 97 -11.09 -4.82 -3.45
CA PRO A 97 -12.39 -4.76 -2.80
C PRO A 97 -12.49 -5.83 -1.72
N SER A 98 -13.05 -5.46 -0.60
CA SER A 98 -13.20 -6.42 0.50
C SER A 98 -14.56 -7.08 0.49
#